data_90143b881cb02989758cda8220daea12
#
_entry.id   90143b881cb02989758cda8220daea12
#
_cell.length_a   1.000
_cell.length_b   1.000
_cell.length_c   1.000
_cell.angle_alpha   90.00
_cell.angle_beta   90.00
_cell.angle_gamma   90.00
#
_symmetry.space_group_name_H-M   'P 1'
#
loop_
_entity.id
_entity.type
_entity.pdbx_description
1 polymer ?
#
loop_
_entity_poly.entity_id
_entity_poly.type
_entity_poly.pdbx_seq_one_letter_code
_entity_poly.pdbx_strand_id
1 'polypeptide(L)'
;MGPAVPRTDEEWMLALKAGAPKDREEAFDVLVGKYRTPVIHFLYRLVHRREPAEDLAQEVFLRVYRARKSYQPKAKFSTWLFRIATNVALNALRDGRMRHERESSIDAEVGVLPLAERLPNGMATAEQALVERERAAEIRRAVEALPEKQRLAVLLHKYQEMDYAEIAEVLECSESALKSLLFRAYETLRVRLRPLLGARV
;
A
#
# COMPACT_ATOMS: atom_id res chain seq x y z
N MET A 1 -21.77 -0.39 -33.72
CA MET A 1 -21.25 0.23 -32.51
C MET A 1 -20.07 -0.63 -32.06
N GLY A 2 -18.85 -0.16 -32.28
CA GLY A 2 -17.65 -0.87 -31.84
C GLY A 2 -17.59 -0.95 -30.31
N PRO A 3 -16.83 -1.90 -29.71
CA PRO A 3 -16.67 -1.97 -28.26
C PRO A 3 -16.08 -0.65 -27.79
N ALA A 4 -16.72 -0.04 -26.78
CA ALA A 4 -16.21 1.18 -26.17
C ALA A 4 -14.82 0.86 -25.59
N VAL A 5 -13.81 1.64 -26.00
CA VAL A 5 -12.46 1.53 -25.42
C VAL A 5 -12.58 1.79 -23.92
N PRO A 6 -12.08 0.89 -23.05
CA PRO A 6 -12.17 1.09 -21.63
C PRO A 6 -11.42 2.37 -21.24
N ARG A 7 -12.06 3.23 -20.45
CA ARG A 7 -11.47 4.48 -19.97
C ARG A 7 -10.26 4.19 -19.08
N THR A 8 -9.23 5.02 -19.20
CA THR A 8 -8.08 4.98 -18.28
C THR A 8 -8.46 5.55 -16.90
N ASP A 9 -7.64 5.31 -15.89
CA ASP A 9 -7.87 5.86 -14.54
C ASP A 9 -7.83 7.40 -14.53
N GLU A 10 -6.98 7.99 -15.38
CA GLU A 10 -6.89 9.43 -15.59
C GLU A 10 -8.17 9.98 -16.21
N GLU A 11 -8.75 9.27 -17.18
CA GLU A 11 -10.03 9.65 -17.82
C GLU A 11 -11.18 9.55 -16.82
N TRP A 12 -11.22 8.52 -15.98
CA TRP A 12 -12.17 8.42 -14.89
C TRP A 12 -12.01 9.57 -13.88
N MET A 13 -10.78 9.92 -13.53
CA MET A 13 -10.54 11.05 -12.63
C MET A 13 -10.90 12.39 -13.25
N LEU A 14 -10.76 12.57 -14.58
CA LEU A 14 -11.24 13.75 -15.30
C LEU A 14 -12.77 13.78 -15.35
N ALA A 15 -13.44 12.64 -15.51
CA ALA A 15 -14.90 12.55 -15.42
C ALA A 15 -15.40 12.90 -14.01
N LEU A 16 -14.73 12.44 -12.97
CA LEU A 16 -15.01 12.83 -11.58
C LEU A 16 -14.81 14.34 -11.35
N LYS A 17 -13.82 14.95 -12.01
CA LYS A 17 -13.55 16.39 -11.91
C LYS A 17 -14.63 17.25 -12.57
N ALA A 18 -15.02 16.94 -13.80
CA ALA A 18 -15.77 17.81 -14.70
C ALA A 18 -17.11 17.25 -15.18
N GLY A 19 -17.42 15.97 -14.94
CA GLY A 19 -18.63 15.31 -15.41
C GLY A 19 -19.93 15.83 -14.78
N ALA A 20 -21.06 15.45 -15.37
CA ALA A 20 -22.37 15.63 -14.75
C ALA A 20 -22.46 14.83 -13.42
N PRO A 21 -23.42 15.13 -12.53
CA PRO A 21 -23.53 14.45 -11.24
C PRO A 21 -23.48 12.92 -11.33
N LYS A 22 -24.21 12.33 -12.26
CA LYS A 22 -24.24 10.87 -12.49
C LYS A 22 -22.89 10.32 -12.97
N ASP A 23 -22.22 11.03 -13.89
CA ASP A 23 -20.92 10.61 -14.41
C ASP A 23 -19.84 10.68 -13.30
N ARG A 24 -19.98 11.64 -12.38
CA ARG A 24 -19.08 11.76 -11.22
C ARG A 24 -19.25 10.63 -10.23
N GLU A 25 -20.48 10.22 -9.95
CA GLU A 25 -20.79 9.10 -9.08
C GLU A 25 -20.20 7.80 -9.66
N GLU A 26 -20.51 7.51 -10.94
CA GLU A 26 -19.97 6.35 -11.64
C GLU A 26 -18.42 6.34 -11.65
N ALA A 27 -17.81 7.48 -11.98
CA ALA A 27 -16.35 7.60 -12.01
C ALA A 27 -15.71 7.36 -10.62
N PHE A 28 -16.35 7.86 -9.56
CA PHE A 28 -15.86 7.64 -8.20
C PHE A 28 -16.00 6.18 -7.80
N ASP A 29 -17.13 5.54 -8.10
CA ASP A 29 -17.38 4.14 -7.78
C ASP A 29 -16.39 3.21 -8.50
N VAL A 30 -16.08 3.48 -9.77
CA VAL A 30 -15.08 2.72 -10.54
C VAL A 30 -13.69 2.84 -9.91
N LEU A 31 -13.25 4.08 -9.59
CA LEU A 31 -11.94 4.31 -8.98
C LEU A 31 -11.84 3.70 -7.58
N VAL A 32 -12.87 3.85 -6.75
CA VAL A 32 -12.93 3.23 -5.42
C VAL A 32 -12.94 1.71 -5.55
N GLY A 33 -13.78 1.14 -6.43
CA GLY A 33 -13.85 -0.30 -6.66
C GLY A 33 -12.49 -0.90 -7.04
N LYS A 34 -11.73 -0.22 -7.89
CA LYS A 34 -10.41 -0.67 -8.34
C LYS A 34 -9.33 -0.53 -7.26
N TYR A 35 -9.32 0.57 -6.51
CA TYR A 35 -8.20 0.95 -5.65
C TYR A 35 -8.42 0.73 -4.16
N ARG A 36 -9.65 0.44 -3.70
CA ARG A 36 -9.97 0.25 -2.28
C ARG A 36 -9.08 -0.83 -1.65
N THR A 37 -9.05 -2.01 -2.23
CA THR A 37 -8.27 -3.13 -1.70
C THR A 37 -6.76 -2.86 -1.70
N PRO A 38 -6.13 -2.42 -2.81
CA PRO A 38 -4.72 -2.01 -2.81
C PRO A 38 -4.37 -0.96 -1.76
N VAL A 39 -5.22 0.07 -1.59
CA VAL A 39 -5.01 1.14 -0.59
C VAL A 39 -5.11 0.59 0.83
N ILE A 40 -6.15 -0.20 1.15
CA ILE A 40 -6.28 -0.84 2.47
C ILE A 40 -5.06 -1.71 2.77
N HIS A 41 -4.61 -2.52 1.81
CA HIS A 41 -3.45 -3.39 1.98
C HIS A 41 -2.16 -2.59 2.22
N PHE A 42 -1.96 -1.49 1.50
CA PHE A 42 -0.82 -0.60 1.71
C PHE A 42 -0.85 0.02 3.10
N LEU A 43 -1.98 0.59 3.51
CA LEU A 43 -2.17 1.19 4.83
C LEU A 43 -2.03 0.17 5.95
N TYR A 44 -2.62 -1.02 5.79
CA TYR A 44 -2.46 -2.12 6.75
C TYR A 44 -0.99 -2.50 6.99
N ARG A 45 -0.16 -2.54 5.95
CA ARG A 45 1.27 -2.81 6.10
C ARG A 45 2.04 -1.72 6.83
N LEU A 46 1.45 -0.55 6.97
CA LEU A 46 2.02 0.56 7.74
C LEU A 46 1.53 0.60 9.19
N VAL A 47 0.23 0.32 9.40
CA VAL A 47 -0.41 0.49 10.72
C VAL A 47 -0.65 -0.83 11.44
N HIS A 48 -0.58 -1.97 10.74
CA HIS A 48 -0.72 -3.36 11.24
C HIS A 48 -2.05 -3.69 11.93
N ARG A 49 -3.08 -2.86 11.74
CA ARG A 49 -4.43 -3.06 12.28
C ARG A 49 -5.45 -2.81 11.19
N ARG A 50 -6.46 -3.69 11.12
CA ARG A 50 -7.43 -3.69 10.02
C ARG A 50 -8.36 -2.48 10.09
N GLU A 51 -9.04 -2.27 11.23
CA GLU A 51 -9.97 -1.15 11.38
C GLU A 51 -9.32 0.21 11.08
N PRO A 52 -8.18 0.58 11.72
CA PRO A 52 -7.51 1.82 11.36
C PRO A 52 -7.07 1.91 9.90
N ALA A 53 -6.69 0.81 9.25
CA ALA A 53 -6.34 0.81 7.83
C ALA A 53 -7.56 1.09 6.94
N GLU A 54 -8.72 0.55 7.29
CA GLU A 54 -9.99 0.81 6.59
C GLU A 54 -10.45 2.26 6.79
N ASP A 55 -10.33 2.82 7.99
CA ASP A 55 -10.65 4.23 8.28
C ASP A 55 -9.73 5.19 7.52
N LEU A 56 -8.41 4.91 7.53
CA LEU A 56 -7.46 5.69 6.76
C LEU A 56 -7.71 5.59 5.25
N ALA A 57 -8.14 4.44 4.75
CA ALA A 57 -8.53 4.28 3.34
C ALA A 57 -9.75 5.13 2.99
N GLN A 58 -10.75 5.22 3.86
CA GLN A 58 -11.88 6.12 3.68
C GLN A 58 -11.42 7.59 3.61
N GLU A 59 -10.52 8.00 4.52
CA GLU A 59 -9.95 9.35 4.50
C GLU A 59 -9.17 9.62 3.21
N VAL A 60 -8.43 8.63 2.68
CA VAL A 60 -7.75 8.74 1.38
C VAL A 60 -8.74 9.06 0.27
N PHE A 61 -9.84 8.29 0.15
CA PHE A 61 -10.83 8.51 -0.90
C PHE A 61 -11.63 9.80 -0.71
N LEU A 62 -11.89 10.22 0.53
CA LEU A 62 -12.45 11.53 0.80
C LEU A 62 -11.53 12.67 0.33
N ARG A 63 -10.21 12.53 0.55
CA ARG A 63 -9.22 13.51 0.05
C ARG A 63 -9.14 13.49 -1.48
N VAL A 64 -9.18 12.34 -2.12
CA VAL A 64 -9.29 12.22 -3.58
C VAL A 64 -10.49 12.99 -4.09
N TYR A 65 -11.67 12.76 -3.50
CA TYR A 65 -12.89 13.45 -3.90
C TYR A 65 -12.81 14.97 -3.69
N ARG A 66 -12.30 15.43 -2.54
CA ARG A 66 -12.12 16.86 -2.24
C ARG A 66 -11.12 17.52 -3.20
N ALA A 67 -10.02 16.84 -3.49
CA ALA A 67 -8.95 17.35 -4.37
C ALA A 67 -9.26 17.21 -5.87
N ARG A 68 -10.38 16.58 -6.25
CA ARG A 68 -10.71 16.34 -7.67
C ARG A 68 -10.65 17.57 -8.58
N LYS A 69 -11.03 18.74 -8.05
CA LYS A 69 -11.02 19.99 -8.84
C LYS A 69 -9.62 20.44 -9.21
N SER A 70 -8.63 20.18 -8.38
CA SER A 70 -7.22 20.54 -8.60
C SER A 70 -6.41 19.45 -9.32
N TYR A 71 -6.98 18.26 -9.55
CA TYR A 71 -6.31 17.16 -10.22
C TYR A 71 -5.86 17.57 -11.65
N GLN A 72 -4.63 17.21 -11.98
CA GLN A 72 -4.04 17.35 -13.31
C GLN A 72 -3.37 16.02 -13.67
N PRO A 73 -3.62 15.44 -14.85
CA PRO A 73 -3.05 14.16 -15.27
C PRO A 73 -1.58 14.32 -15.72
N LYS A 74 -0.70 14.77 -14.81
CA LYS A 74 0.75 14.92 -15.06
C LYS A 74 1.51 13.63 -14.81
N ALA A 75 0.95 12.76 -14.01
CA ALA A 75 1.46 11.44 -13.65
C ALA A 75 0.30 10.43 -13.66
N LYS A 76 0.61 9.14 -13.52
CA LYS A 76 -0.43 8.12 -13.37
C LYS A 76 -1.34 8.44 -12.17
N PHE A 77 -2.63 8.15 -12.30
CA PHE A 77 -3.57 8.31 -11.19
C PHE A 77 -3.13 7.55 -9.95
N SER A 78 -2.60 6.34 -10.11
CA SER A 78 -2.07 5.52 -9.01
C SER A 78 -0.97 6.23 -8.24
N THR A 79 -0.02 6.88 -8.91
CA THR A 79 1.06 7.65 -8.28
C THR A 79 0.51 8.77 -7.41
N TRP A 80 -0.44 9.54 -7.94
CA TRP A 80 -1.10 10.61 -7.20
C TRP A 80 -1.92 10.09 -6.01
N LEU A 81 -2.65 8.98 -6.19
CA LEU A 81 -3.42 8.31 -5.13
C LEU A 81 -2.51 7.83 -4.00
N PHE A 82 -1.43 7.11 -4.32
CA PHE A 82 -0.52 6.59 -3.30
C PHE A 82 0.29 7.66 -2.60
N ARG A 83 0.53 8.83 -3.23
CA ARG A 83 1.04 10.02 -2.54
C ARG A 83 0.06 10.50 -1.46
N ILE A 84 -1.24 10.58 -1.76
CA ILE A 84 -2.26 10.92 -0.76
C ILE A 84 -2.28 9.87 0.36
N ALA A 85 -2.29 8.56 0.02
CA ALA A 85 -2.31 7.47 1.00
C ALA A 85 -1.08 7.49 1.91
N THR A 86 0.11 7.74 1.36
CA THR A 86 1.36 7.89 2.11
C THR A 86 1.27 9.04 3.11
N ASN A 87 0.80 10.21 2.68
CA ASN A 87 0.67 11.38 3.55
C ASN A 87 -0.38 11.18 4.66
N VAL A 88 -1.50 10.50 4.35
CA VAL A 88 -2.52 10.15 5.35
C VAL A 88 -1.91 9.22 6.41
N ALA A 89 -1.19 8.17 5.99
CA ALA A 89 -0.55 7.22 6.89
C ALA A 89 0.52 7.89 7.77
N LEU A 90 1.39 8.71 7.18
CA LEU A 90 2.45 9.41 7.93
C LEU A 90 1.87 10.35 8.99
N ASN A 91 0.81 11.09 8.66
CA ASN A 91 0.15 11.97 9.62
C ASN A 91 -0.46 11.16 10.76
N ALA A 92 -1.18 10.06 10.47
CA ALA A 92 -1.76 9.20 11.50
C ALA A 92 -0.69 8.59 12.44
N LEU A 93 0.48 8.21 11.90
CA LEU A 93 1.59 7.69 12.68
C LEU A 93 2.25 8.77 13.57
N ARG A 94 2.34 10.02 13.07
CA ARG A 94 2.93 11.16 13.84
C ARG A 94 1.99 11.68 14.92
N ASP A 95 0.69 11.77 14.63
CA ASP A 95 -0.32 12.32 15.55
C ASP A 95 -0.54 11.45 16.80
N GLY A 96 0.18 10.34 16.93
CA GLY A 96 0.09 9.46 18.09
C GLY A 96 -1.22 8.68 18.17
N ARG A 97 -2.19 8.90 17.26
CA ARG A 97 -3.45 8.15 17.20
C ARG A 97 -3.22 6.65 17.18
N MET A 98 -2.09 6.23 16.59
CA MET A 98 -1.67 4.82 16.53
C MET A 98 -0.77 4.38 17.68
N ARG A 99 -0.26 5.29 18.52
CA ARG A 99 0.66 4.98 19.62
C ARG A 99 -0.08 4.40 20.84
N HIS A 100 -1.15 5.05 21.28
CA HIS A 100 -1.96 4.58 22.41
C HIS A 100 -2.64 3.25 22.15
N GLU A 101 -2.94 2.95 20.89
CA GLU A 101 -3.59 1.71 20.49
C GLU A 101 -2.60 0.54 20.32
N ARG A 102 -1.30 0.81 20.15
CA ARG A 102 -0.27 -0.25 20.12
C ARG A 102 -0.01 -0.86 21.50
N GLU A 103 -0.11 -0.06 22.55
CA GLU A 103 0.13 -0.52 23.94
C GLU A 103 -0.99 -1.41 24.47
N SER A 104 -2.20 -1.29 23.97
CA SER A 104 -3.37 -2.07 24.39
C SER A 104 -3.64 -3.34 23.57
N SER A 105 -2.86 -3.64 22.55
CA SER A 105 -3.07 -4.79 21.65
C SER A 105 -1.89 -5.75 21.62
N ILE A 106 -1.53 -6.32 22.76
CA ILE A 106 -0.61 -7.48 22.80
C ILE A 106 -1.30 -8.76 22.26
N ASP A 107 -2.63 -8.75 22.16
CA ASP A 107 -3.48 -9.87 21.71
C ASP A 107 -4.24 -9.60 20.38
N ALA A 108 -3.81 -8.64 19.56
CA ALA A 108 -4.44 -8.46 18.26
C ALA A 108 -4.14 -9.66 17.38
N GLU A 109 -5.20 -10.42 17.08
CA GLU A 109 -5.23 -11.49 16.09
C GLU A 109 -4.26 -11.19 14.95
N VAL A 110 -3.39 -12.15 14.67
CA VAL A 110 -2.53 -12.17 13.49
C VAL A 110 -3.43 -12.22 12.26
N GLY A 111 -4.03 -11.08 11.94
CA GLY A 111 -4.74 -10.85 10.70
C GLY A 111 -3.73 -10.93 9.56
N VAL A 112 -3.42 -12.13 9.18
CA VAL A 112 -2.73 -12.43 7.94
C VAL A 112 -3.68 -11.94 6.86
N LEU A 113 -3.45 -10.70 6.35
CA LEU A 113 -3.92 -10.42 5.00
C LEU A 113 -3.26 -11.47 4.12
N PRO A 114 -4.05 -12.25 3.41
CA PRO A 114 -3.54 -13.45 2.81
C PRO A 114 -2.46 -13.12 1.80
N LEU A 115 -1.22 -13.50 2.11
CA LEU A 115 -0.28 -13.96 1.11
C LEU A 115 -0.93 -15.15 0.33
N ALA A 116 -2.02 -15.67 0.86
CA ALA A 116 -2.83 -16.76 0.39
C ALA A 116 -3.58 -16.51 -0.92
N GLU A 117 -3.74 -15.27 -1.38
CA GLU A 117 -4.31 -15.04 -2.73
C GLU A 117 -3.36 -15.45 -3.88
N ARG A 118 -2.10 -15.83 -3.56
CA ARG A 118 -1.12 -16.29 -4.56
C ARG A 118 -0.66 -17.73 -4.38
N LEU A 119 -1.21 -18.49 -3.46
CA LEU A 119 -0.94 -19.93 -3.41
C LEU A 119 -1.96 -20.66 -4.32
N PRO A 120 -1.50 -21.37 -5.36
CA PRO A 120 -2.39 -22.27 -6.09
C PRO A 120 -2.94 -23.30 -5.12
N ASN A 121 -4.24 -23.57 -5.23
CA ASN A 121 -4.94 -24.63 -4.55
C ASN A 121 -4.10 -25.91 -4.49
N GLY A 122 -3.72 -26.34 -3.31
CA GLY A 122 -3.05 -27.60 -3.08
C GLY A 122 -2.73 -27.77 -1.61
N MET A 123 -3.59 -28.47 -0.88
CA MET A 123 -3.40 -29.18 0.38
C MET A 123 -2.08 -28.89 1.13
N ALA A 124 -1.91 -27.65 1.63
CA ALA A 124 -0.86 -27.36 2.58
C ALA A 124 -1.20 -28.05 3.92
N THR A 125 -0.28 -28.82 4.47
CA THR A 125 -0.48 -29.41 5.80
C THR A 125 -0.53 -28.30 6.86
N ALA A 126 -1.15 -28.59 8.02
CA ALA A 126 -1.20 -27.64 9.13
C ALA A 126 0.22 -27.15 9.54
N GLU A 127 1.22 -28.03 9.45
CA GLU A 127 2.62 -27.72 9.70
C GLU A 127 3.19 -26.74 8.67
N GLN A 128 2.92 -26.95 7.38
CA GLN A 128 3.34 -26.04 6.31
C GLN A 128 2.70 -24.65 6.48
N ALA A 129 1.42 -24.61 6.85
CA ALA A 129 0.72 -23.36 7.13
C ALA A 129 1.32 -22.60 8.32
N LEU A 130 1.75 -23.32 9.37
CA LEU A 130 2.43 -22.72 10.53
C LEU A 130 3.77 -22.11 10.13
N VAL A 131 4.60 -22.87 9.42
CA VAL A 131 5.93 -22.43 8.94
C VAL A 131 5.80 -21.16 8.06
N GLU A 132 4.83 -21.13 7.15
CA GLU A 132 4.60 -19.94 6.31
C GLU A 132 4.11 -18.74 7.12
N ARG A 133 3.31 -18.93 8.17
CA ARG A 133 2.91 -17.85 9.09
C ARG A 133 4.11 -17.30 9.87
N GLU A 134 4.98 -18.15 10.37
CA GLU A 134 6.20 -17.73 11.07
C GLU A 134 7.13 -16.94 10.15
N ARG A 135 7.34 -17.42 8.90
CA ARG A 135 8.10 -16.71 7.88
C ARG A 135 7.50 -15.33 7.57
N ALA A 136 6.18 -15.26 7.38
CA ALA A 136 5.50 -14.01 7.12
C ALA A 136 5.64 -13.02 8.29
N ALA A 137 5.59 -13.51 9.53
CA ALA A 137 5.80 -12.71 10.73
C ALA A 137 7.24 -12.17 10.83
N GLU A 138 8.27 -12.99 10.50
CA GLU A 138 9.67 -12.56 10.46
C GLU A 138 9.90 -11.48 9.38
N ILE A 139 9.38 -11.70 8.17
CA ILE A 139 9.48 -10.71 7.08
C ILE A 139 8.82 -9.40 7.52
N ARG A 140 7.65 -9.46 8.14
CA ARG A 140 6.96 -8.28 8.66
C ARG A 140 7.82 -7.53 9.66
N ARG A 141 8.32 -8.21 10.69
CA ARG A 141 9.20 -7.61 11.71
C ARG A 141 10.44 -6.95 11.10
N ALA A 142 11.05 -7.61 10.10
CA ALA A 142 12.20 -7.06 9.40
C ALA A 142 11.87 -5.76 8.64
N VAL A 143 10.70 -5.71 7.97
CA VAL A 143 10.23 -4.52 7.24
C VAL A 143 9.84 -3.40 8.22
N GLU A 144 9.16 -3.73 9.31
CA GLU A 144 8.78 -2.77 10.38
C GLU A 144 9.99 -2.06 11.00
N ALA A 145 11.09 -2.79 11.13
CA ALA A 145 12.31 -2.27 11.72
C ALA A 145 13.14 -1.39 10.76
N LEU A 146 12.70 -1.21 9.51
CA LEU A 146 13.31 -0.25 8.59
C LEU A 146 12.96 1.19 9.00
N PRO A 147 13.87 2.16 8.79
CA PRO A 147 13.53 3.57 8.84
C PRO A 147 12.32 3.89 7.95
N GLU A 148 11.46 4.82 8.39
CA GLU A 148 10.17 5.13 7.76
C GLU A 148 10.23 5.28 6.23
N LYS A 149 11.15 6.11 5.72
CA LYS A 149 11.29 6.32 4.27
C LYS A 149 11.75 5.08 3.52
N GLN A 150 12.61 4.26 4.13
CA GLN A 150 13.06 3.01 3.53
C GLN A 150 11.90 1.99 3.48
N ARG A 151 11.12 1.89 4.55
CA ARG A 151 9.93 1.04 4.62
C ARG A 151 8.91 1.42 3.56
N LEU A 152 8.57 2.71 3.43
CA LEU A 152 7.67 3.21 2.40
C LEU A 152 8.16 2.88 0.99
N ALA A 153 9.45 3.13 0.69
CA ALA A 153 10.03 2.80 -0.61
C ALA A 153 9.91 1.30 -0.95
N VAL A 154 10.19 0.42 0.02
CA VAL A 154 10.04 -1.04 -0.16
C VAL A 154 8.58 -1.43 -0.38
N LEU A 155 7.64 -0.86 0.38
CA LEU A 155 6.22 -1.20 0.24
C LEU A 155 5.66 -0.75 -1.11
N LEU A 156 5.98 0.45 -1.57
CA LEU A 156 5.55 0.95 -2.88
C LEU A 156 6.17 0.12 -4.02
N HIS A 157 7.48 -0.17 -3.95
CA HIS A 157 8.17 -0.94 -4.97
C HIS A 157 7.67 -2.39 -5.06
N LYS A 158 7.52 -3.07 -3.91
CA LYS A 158 7.27 -4.51 -3.88
C LYS A 158 5.80 -4.88 -3.99
N TYR A 159 4.90 -4.05 -3.47
CA TYR A 159 3.48 -4.39 -3.37
C TYR A 159 2.57 -3.55 -4.26
N GLN A 160 3.05 -2.40 -4.73
CA GLN A 160 2.29 -1.56 -5.67
C GLN A 160 2.88 -1.58 -7.08
N GLU A 161 3.98 -2.33 -7.27
CA GLU A 161 4.65 -2.52 -8.57
C GLU A 161 5.02 -1.19 -9.26
N MET A 162 5.21 -0.13 -8.45
CA MET A 162 5.56 1.20 -8.94
C MET A 162 7.02 1.22 -9.40
N ASP A 163 7.29 1.93 -10.49
CA ASP A 163 8.64 2.18 -10.93
C ASP A 163 9.36 3.24 -10.07
N TYR A 164 10.65 3.42 -10.30
CA TYR A 164 11.46 4.32 -9.47
C TYR A 164 11.06 5.80 -9.61
N ALA A 165 10.64 6.22 -10.80
CA ALA A 165 10.20 7.59 -11.02
C ALA A 165 8.89 7.86 -10.24
N GLU A 166 7.95 6.93 -10.30
CA GLU A 166 6.68 6.99 -9.58
C GLU A 166 6.88 7.03 -8.06
N ILE A 167 7.75 6.15 -7.51
CA ILE A 167 8.04 6.13 -6.07
C ILE A 167 8.77 7.41 -5.64
N ALA A 168 9.69 7.91 -6.45
CA ALA A 168 10.40 9.16 -6.18
C ALA A 168 9.41 10.34 -6.10
N GLU A 169 8.41 10.37 -6.99
CA GLU A 169 7.33 11.36 -6.94
C GLU A 169 6.46 11.21 -5.69
N VAL A 170 6.07 9.97 -5.31
CA VAL A 170 5.28 9.71 -4.09
C VAL A 170 6.03 10.15 -2.83
N LEU A 171 7.35 9.88 -2.76
CA LEU A 171 8.19 10.18 -1.59
C LEU A 171 8.83 11.57 -1.63
N GLU A 172 8.53 12.36 -2.65
CA GLU A 172 9.05 13.72 -2.86
C GLU A 172 10.58 13.76 -2.76
N CYS A 173 11.25 12.88 -3.52
CA CYS A 173 12.71 12.79 -3.56
C CYS A 173 13.21 12.56 -5.00
N SER A 174 14.53 12.70 -5.23
CA SER A 174 15.11 12.34 -6.51
C SER A 174 15.19 10.82 -6.69
N GLU A 175 15.19 10.33 -7.92
CA GLU A 175 15.40 8.91 -8.20
C GLU A 175 16.75 8.38 -7.66
N SER A 176 17.79 9.21 -7.66
CA SER A 176 19.09 8.86 -7.08
C SER A 176 18.99 8.65 -5.57
N ALA A 177 18.26 9.53 -4.87
CA ALA A 177 17.98 9.36 -3.43
C ALA A 177 17.15 8.10 -3.18
N LEU A 178 16.13 7.84 -3.99
CA LEU A 178 15.33 6.62 -3.90
C LEU A 178 16.16 5.36 -4.09
N LYS A 179 17.03 5.31 -5.11
CA LYS A 179 17.94 4.18 -5.34
C LYS A 179 18.79 3.89 -4.10
N SER A 180 19.30 4.96 -3.47
CA SER A 180 20.07 4.84 -2.23
C SER A 180 19.23 4.35 -1.04
N LEU A 181 17.96 4.78 -0.93
CA LEU A 181 17.02 4.30 0.09
C LEU A 181 16.72 2.82 -0.08
N LEU A 182 16.38 2.39 -1.29
CA LEU A 182 16.08 0.99 -1.60
C LEU A 182 17.30 0.09 -1.41
N PHE A 183 18.48 0.53 -1.85
CA PHE A 183 19.72 -0.22 -1.63
C PHE A 183 19.96 -0.50 -0.15
N ARG A 184 19.92 0.54 0.70
CA ARG A 184 20.11 0.38 2.15
C ARG A 184 19.01 -0.49 2.78
N ALA A 185 17.76 -0.32 2.34
CA ALA A 185 16.64 -1.13 2.82
C ALA A 185 16.85 -2.61 2.52
N TYR A 186 17.19 -2.95 1.27
CA TYR A 186 17.41 -4.33 0.87
C TYR A 186 18.64 -4.95 1.52
N GLU A 187 19.73 -4.20 1.72
CA GLU A 187 20.87 -4.69 2.48
C GLU A 187 20.48 -5.01 3.95
N THR A 188 19.72 -4.13 4.59
CA THR A 188 19.21 -4.38 5.95
C THR A 188 18.32 -5.62 6.00
N LEU A 189 17.38 -5.74 5.04
CA LEU A 189 16.49 -6.90 4.96
C LEU A 189 17.24 -8.19 4.68
N ARG A 190 18.24 -8.17 3.80
CA ARG A 190 19.09 -9.32 3.47
C ARG A 190 19.82 -9.85 4.70
N VAL A 191 20.38 -8.96 5.52
CA VAL A 191 21.06 -9.34 6.76
C VAL A 191 20.07 -9.94 7.75
N ARG A 192 18.92 -9.29 7.97
CA ARG A 192 17.92 -9.74 8.95
C ARG A 192 17.21 -11.04 8.56
N LEU A 193 16.96 -11.23 7.27
CA LEU A 193 16.24 -12.41 6.76
C LEU A 193 17.17 -13.55 6.36
N ARG A 194 18.49 -13.40 6.56
CA ARG A 194 19.48 -14.47 6.27
C ARG A 194 19.14 -15.82 6.92
N PRO A 195 18.66 -15.88 8.18
CA PRO A 195 18.27 -17.15 8.80
C PRO A 195 17.16 -17.88 8.04
N LEU A 196 16.22 -17.14 7.44
CA LEU A 196 15.13 -17.73 6.65
C LEU A 196 15.57 -18.26 5.27
N LEU A 197 16.71 -17.76 4.76
CA LEU A 197 17.27 -18.20 3.47
C LEU A 197 18.14 -19.46 3.64
N GLY A 198 18.72 -19.68 4.83
CA GLY A 198 19.57 -20.83 5.14
C GLY A 198 18.80 -22.10 5.58
N ALA A 199 17.50 -22.02 5.79
CA ALA A 199 16.67 -23.15 6.19
C ALA A 199 16.17 -24.02 5.00
N ARG A 200 16.75 -23.87 3.82
CA ARG A 200 16.54 -24.77 2.67
C ARG A 200 17.74 -25.71 2.58
N VAL A 201 17.74 -26.77 3.38
CA VAL A 201 18.46 -28.01 3.11
C VAL A 201 17.47 -29.15 3.25
#